data_bf809c1e2e02ffdd563262006b4fef35
#
_entry.id   bf809c1e2e02ffdd563262006b4fef35
#
_cell.length_a   1.000
_cell.length_b   1.000
_cell.length_c   1.000
_cell.angle_alpha   90.00
_cell.angle_beta   90.00
_cell.angle_gamma   90.00
#
_symmetry.space_group_name_H-M   'P 1'
#
loop_
_entity.id
_entity.type
_entity.pdbx_description
1 polymer ?
#
loop_
_entity_poly.entity_id
_entity_poly.type
_entity_poly.pdbx_seq_one_letter_code
_entity_poly.pdbx_strand_id
1 'polypeptide(L)'
;MMKKSNRGSMKSLVVALGVFTLTAISCTKSDESLQPNQSEIESRRRPGGGGGTGETPPSSVPQVTGLSATAAGPNSVDLSWNSVAGATSYWIYRDNYVPAIVTSTSFTDGSVSSGTTYTYAIAAVVNSTLGPKSSSVTVTTP
;
A
#
# COMPACT_ATOMS: atom_id res chain seq x y z
N MET A 1 -44.98 6.46 -42.58
CA MET A 1 -43.91 5.51 -42.26
C MET A 1 -43.60 5.60 -40.78
N MET A 2 -44.02 4.59 -40.02
CA MET A 2 -43.96 4.59 -38.56
C MET A 2 -42.59 4.11 -38.05
N LYS A 3 -41.99 4.89 -37.16
CA LYS A 3 -40.70 4.57 -36.52
C LYS A 3 -41.00 3.79 -35.22
N LYS A 4 -40.65 2.51 -35.17
CA LYS A 4 -40.79 1.65 -34.00
C LYS A 4 -39.80 2.04 -32.92
N SER A 5 -40.32 2.40 -31.74
CA SER A 5 -39.58 2.59 -30.48
C SER A 5 -39.36 1.21 -29.85
N ASN A 6 -38.11 0.82 -29.63
CA ASN A 6 -37.76 -0.40 -28.91
C ASN A 6 -37.52 -0.07 -27.45
N ARG A 7 -38.52 -0.39 -26.60
CA ARG A 7 -38.37 -0.31 -25.13
C ARG A 7 -37.75 -1.58 -24.64
N GLY A 8 -36.46 -1.53 -24.31
CA GLY A 8 -35.77 -2.61 -23.59
C GLY A 8 -36.30 -2.75 -22.17
N SER A 9 -36.87 -3.91 -21.91
CA SER A 9 -37.39 -4.32 -20.62
C SER A 9 -36.26 -4.56 -19.61
N MET A 10 -36.18 -3.76 -18.56
CA MET A 10 -35.35 -4.04 -17.39
C MET A 10 -35.97 -5.19 -16.59
N LYS A 11 -35.34 -6.36 -16.64
CA LYS A 11 -35.69 -7.47 -15.74
C LYS A 11 -35.08 -7.21 -14.36
N SER A 12 -35.96 -6.89 -13.42
CA SER A 12 -35.66 -6.80 -12.00
C SER A 12 -35.26 -8.17 -11.46
N LEU A 13 -34.01 -8.29 -10.96
CA LEU A 13 -33.54 -9.46 -10.27
C LEU A 13 -33.88 -9.35 -8.78
N VAL A 14 -34.89 -10.09 -8.36
CA VAL A 14 -35.26 -10.23 -6.95
C VAL A 14 -34.27 -11.16 -6.28
N VAL A 15 -33.45 -10.66 -5.37
CA VAL A 15 -32.59 -11.47 -4.50
C VAL A 15 -33.39 -11.92 -3.29
N ALA A 16 -33.60 -13.22 -3.19
CA ALA A 16 -34.28 -13.86 -2.07
C ALA A 16 -33.46 -13.75 -0.78
N LEU A 17 -34.12 -13.29 0.28
CA LEU A 17 -33.60 -13.30 1.66
C LEU A 17 -33.49 -14.75 2.14
N GLY A 18 -32.25 -15.24 2.32
CA GLY A 18 -31.96 -16.46 3.05
C GLY A 18 -31.95 -16.20 4.55
N VAL A 19 -32.92 -16.74 5.24
CA VAL A 19 -32.99 -16.76 6.70
C VAL A 19 -31.91 -17.69 7.23
N PHE A 20 -30.87 -17.14 7.88
CA PHE A 20 -29.86 -17.94 8.59
C PHE A 20 -30.31 -18.12 10.04
N THR A 21 -30.74 -19.33 10.37
CA THR A 21 -31.08 -19.74 11.74
C THR A 21 -29.80 -19.86 12.57
N LEU A 22 -29.76 -19.08 13.64
CA LEU A 22 -28.70 -19.09 14.65
C LEU A 22 -28.90 -20.30 15.57
N THR A 23 -28.10 -21.35 15.42
CA THR A 23 -27.99 -22.41 16.43
C THR A 23 -26.91 -22.04 17.42
N ALA A 24 -27.31 -21.69 18.62
CA ALA A 24 -26.44 -21.51 19.77
C ALA A 24 -25.87 -22.86 20.19
N ILE A 25 -24.55 -23.03 20.05
CA ILE A 25 -23.81 -24.10 20.72
C ILE A 25 -23.21 -23.52 21.97
N SER A 26 -23.84 -23.87 23.09
CA SER A 26 -23.29 -23.72 24.43
C SER A 26 -22.13 -24.68 24.60
N CYS A 27 -20.91 -24.16 24.77
CA CYS A 27 -19.79 -24.98 25.19
C CYS A 27 -19.29 -24.51 26.56
N THR A 28 -19.37 -25.42 27.46
CA THR A 28 -19.00 -25.38 28.85
C THR A 28 -17.56 -24.98 29.08
N LYS A 29 -17.42 -24.18 30.12
CA LYS A 29 -16.27 -23.81 30.89
C LYS A 29 -15.35 -25.03 31.18
N SER A 30 -14.08 -24.88 30.85
CA SER A 30 -12.98 -25.61 31.44
C SER A 30 -11.86 -24.63 31.72
N ASP A 31 -11.70 -24.33 32.96
CA ASP A 31 -10.51 -23.77 33.59
C ASP A 31 -9.34 -24.70 33.28
N GLU A 32 -8.28 -24.16 32.70
CA GLU A 32 -6.93 -24.63 33.00
C GLU A 32 -5.99 -23.44 32.83
N SER A 33 -5.68 -22.87 33.94
CA SER A 33 -4.63 -21.91 34.18
C SER A 33 -3.28 -22.58 33.97
N LEU A 34 -2.55 -22.20 32.96
CA LEU A 34 -1.10 -22.35 32.90
C LEU A 34 -0.49 -21.07 32.33
N GLN A 35 -0.33 -20.10 33.21
CA GLN A 35 0.65 -19.05 33.02
C GLN A 35 2.05 -19.66 33.19
N PRO A 36 2.95 -19.57 32.22
CA PRO A 36 4.35 -19.71 32.55
C PRO A 36 4.85 -18.39 33.14
N ASN A 37 5.21 -18.55 34.39
CA ASN A 37 5.93 -17.71 35.30
C ASN A 37 6.96 -16.79 34.58
N GLN A 38 6.68 -15.49 34.62
CA GLN A 38 7.70 -14.47 34.39
C GLN A 38 8.41 -14.19 35.72
N SER A 39 9.42 -14.97 36.02
CA SER A 39 10.43 -14.56 36.99
C SER A 39 11.67 -15.45 36.76
N GLU A 40 12.80 -14.81 36.80
CA GLU A 40 14.15 -15.37 36.76
C GLU A 40 14.82 -15.46 35.34
N ILE A 41 15.17 -14.32 34.77
CA ILE A 41 16.51 -14.13 34.22
C ILE A 41 17.06 -12.83 34.80
N GLU A 42 17.35 -12.84 36.05
CA GLU A 42 18.20 -11.85 36.67
C GLU A 42 19.65 -12.36 36.60
N SER A 43 20.54 -11.46 36.15
CA SER A 43 21.97 -11.46 36.47
C SER A 43 22.82 -12.62 35.97
N ARG A 44 23.34 -12.45 34.76
CA ARG A 44 24.76 -12.73 34.57
C ARG A 44 25.44 -11.59 33.82
N ARG A 45 25.82 -10.58 34.57
CA ARG A 45 26.84 -9.63 34.16
C ARG A 45 28.13 -10.38 33.93
N ARG A 46 28.59 -10.44 32.69
CA ARG A 46 29.97 -10.66 32.38
C ARG A 46 30.57 -9.33 31.90
N PRO A 47 31.59 -8.80 32.56
CA PRO A 47 32.41 -7.73 32.01
C PRO A 47 33.43 -8.37 31.07
N GLY A 48 33.50 -7.90 29.85
CA GLY A 48 34.54 -8.36 28.94
C GLY A 48 34.32 -7.96 27.51
N GLY A 49 35.02 -6.92 27.09
CA GLY A 49 35.35 -6.35 25.85
C GLY A 49 35.07 -7.14 24.56
N GLY A 50 34.73 -6.41 23.54
CA GLY A 50 34.71 -6.90 22.20
C GLY A 50 33.74 -6.03 21.39
N GLY A 51 34.31 -5.19 20.51
CA GLY A 51 33.52 -4.35 19.60
C GLY A 51 32.58 -5.20 18.80
N GLY A 52 31.32 -5.17 19.16
CA GLY A 52 30.23 -5.60 18.34
C GLY A 52 29.92 -4.47 17.38
N THR A 53 30.28 -4.67 16.11
CA THR A 53 29.66 -3.94 15.00
C THR A 53 28.16 -4.10 15.20
N GLY A 54 27.48 -3.00 15.51
CA GLY A 54 26.04 -3.00 15.69
C GLY A 54 25.39 -3.55 14.44
N GLU A 55 24.91 -4.78 14.53
CA GLU A 55 23.93 -5.26 13.58
C GLU A 55 22.70 -4.39 13.77
N THR A 56 22.56 -3.45 12.86
CA THR A 56 21.29 -2.78 12.67
C THR A 56 20.24 -3.84 12.45
N PRO A 57 19.10 -3.76 13.15
CA PRO A 57 17.99 -4.69 12.92
C PRO A 57 17.63 -4.68 11.44
N PRO A 58 17.10 -5.80 10.88
CA PRO A 58 16.91 -5.95 9.45
C PRO A 58 16.11 -4.77 8.94
N SER A 59 16.73 -4.12 8.02
CA SER A 59 16.39 -2.87 7.40
C SER A 59 14.91 -2.80 7.03
N SER A 60 14.21 -1.87 7.63
CA SER A 60 13.04 -1.27 7.00
C SER A 60 13.47 -0.84 5.58
N VAL A 61 12.64 -1.19 4.59
CA VAL A 61 12.86 -0.74 3.21
C VAL A 61 13.07 0.77 3.22
N PRO A 62 14.17 1.31 2.62
CA PRO A 62 14.41 2.74 2.63
C PRO A 62 13.27 3.49 1.93
N GLN A 63 12.97 4.68 2.44
CA GLN A 63 12.01 5.57 1.81
C GLN A 63 12.58 6.09 0.49
N VAL A 64 11.75 6.17 -0.54
CA VAL A 64 12.10 6.82 -1.81
C VAL A 64 12.30 8.32 -1.58
N THR A 65 13.37 8.87 -2.14
CA THR A 65 13.73 10.29 -2.06
C THR A 65 13.84 10.92 -3.45
N GLY A 66 13.90 12.25 -3.52
CA GLY A 66 14.09 12.96 -4.78
C GLY A 66 12.91 12.87 -5.74
N LEU A 67 11.69 12.58 -5.24
CA LEU A 67 10.50 12.59 -6.06
C LEU A 67 10.25 13.99 -6.63
N SER A 68 10.12 14.06 -7.95
CA SER A 68 9.73 15.24 -8.71
C SER A 68 8.54 14.90 -9.61
N ALA A 69 7.61 15.83 -9.75
CA ALA A 69 6.47 15.73 -10.65
C ALA A 69 6.38 17.00 -11.51
N THR A 70 6.30 16.85 -12.82
CA THR A 70 6.22 17.96 -13.78
C THR A 70 5.06 17.71 -14.74
N ALA A 71 4.20 18.70 -14.93
CA ALA A 71 3.17 18.64 -15.97
C ALA A 71 3.84 18.70 -17.35
N ALA A 72 3.78 17.61 -18.09
CA ALA A 72 4.31 17.50 -19.45
C ALA A 72 3.30 17.98 -20.51
N GLY A 73 2.04 18.14 -20.10
CA GLY A 73 0.95 18.62 -20.95
C GLY A 73 -0.38 18.59 -20.21
N PRO A 74 -1.47 18.93 -20.89
CA PRO A 74 -2.80 18.99 -20.25
C PRO A 74 -3.30 17.63 -19.73
N ASN A 75 -2.79 16.54 -20.29
CA ASN A 75 -3.19 15.18 -19.91
C ASN A 75 -2.00 14.30 -19.57
N SER A 76 -0.89 14.88 -19.14
CA SER A 76 0.34 14.13 -18.90
C SER A 76 1.16 14.75 -17.77
N VAL A 77 1.64 13.89 -16.84
CA VAL A 77 2.56 14.26 -15.77
C VAL A 77 3.75 13.31 -15.78
N ASP A 78 4.95 13.87 -15.84
CA ASP A 78 6.21 13.14 -15.73
C ASP A 78 6.69 13.11 -14.29
N LEU A 79 7.01 11.91 -13.81
CA LEU A 79 7.54 11.64 -12.48
C LEU A 79 8.96 11.11 -12.59
N SER A 80 9.83 11.52 -11.68
CA SER A 80 11.17 10.95 -11.51
C SER A 80 11.56 10.93 -10.04
N TRP A 81 12.44 9.98 -9.65
CA TRP A 81 12.88 9.80 -8.26
C TRP A 81 14.23 9.12 -8.19
N ASN A 82 14.85 9.13 -7.01
CA ASN A 82 16.11 8.45 -6.78
C ASN A 82 15.89 6.94 -6.62
N SER A 83 16.83 6.15 -7.15
CA SER A 83 16.82 4.70 -6.97
C SER A 83 17.00 4.33 -5.48
N VAL A 84 16.33 3.25 -5.08
CA VAL A 84 16.52 2.60 -3.78
C VAL A 84 17.31 1.31 -4.00
N ALA A 85 18.39 1.13 -3.23
CA ALA A 85 19.25 -0.07 -3.34
C ALA A 85 18.43 -1.34 -3.09
N GLY A 86 18.53 -2.32 -3.99
CA GLY A 86 17.80 -3.58 -3.91
C GLY A 86 16.31 -3.50 -4.27
N ALA A 87 15.83 -2.35 -4.72
CA ALA A 87 14.45 -2.23 -5.18
C ALA A 87 14.21 -3.05 -6.45
N THR A 88 13.16 -3.86 -6.43
CA THR A 88 12.70 -4.65 -7.57
C THR A 88 11.56 -3.98 -8.32
N SER A 89 10.82 -3.09 -7.66
CA SER A 89 9.76 -2.29 -8.27
C SER A 89 9.42 -1.08 -7.41
N TYR A 90 8.64 -0.16 -8.00
CA TYR A 90 8.14 1.03 -7.34
C TYR A 90 6.63 1.13 -7.55
N TRP A 91 5.90 1.37 -6.46
CA TRP A 91 4.47 1.63 -6.47
C TRP A 91 4.24 3.13 -6.52
N ILE A 92 3.55 3.57 -7.55
CA ILE A 92 3.20 4.98 -7.74
C ILE A 92 1.81 5.19 -7.14
N TYR A 93 1.67 6.19 -6.31
CA TYR A 93 0.40 6.61 -5.72
C TYR A 93 0.02 7.97 -6.29
N ARG A 94 -1.20 8.10 -6.80
CA ARG A 94 -1.86 9.35 -7.15
C ARG A 94 -3.12 9.47 -6.30
N ASP A 95 -3.21 10.53 -5.49
CA ASP A 95 -4.35 10.78 -4.59
C ASP A 95 -4.72 9.54 -3.73
N ASN A 96 -3.68 8.82 -3.24
CA ASN A 96 -3.76 7.54 -2.51
C ASN A 96 -4.22 6.31 -3.29
N TYR A 97 -4.52 6.44 -4.57
CA TYR A 97 -4.75 5.31 -5.47
C TYR A 97 -3.44 4.87 -6.14
N VAL A 98 -3.30 3.59 -6.50
CA VAL A 98 -2.10 3.06 -7.19
C VAL A 98 -2.38 2.88 -8.67
N PRO A 99 -2.07 3.87 -9.53
CA PRO A 99 -2.27 3.76 -10.96
C PRO A 99 -1.24 2.85 -11.65
N ALA A 100 -0.04 2.70 -11.07
CA ALA A 100 1.03 1.93 -11.72
C ALA A 100 2.02 1.31 -10.74
N ILE A 101 2.66 0.23 -11.20
CA ILE A 101 3.83 -0.40 -10.60
C ILE A 101 4.89 -0.52 -11.71
N VAL A 102 6.07 0.02 -11.47
CA VAL A 102 7.15 0.08 -12.46
C VAL A 102 8.47 -0.41 -11.87
N THR A 103 9.43 -0.75 -12.74
CA THR A 103 10.80 -1.13 -12.35
C THR A 103 11.81 -0.02 -12.61
N SER A 104 11.42 1.00 -13.36
CA SER A 104 12.24 2.20 -13.63
C SER A 104 12.14 3.21 -12.48
N THR A 105 12.98 4.24 -12.51
CA THR A 105 12.95 5.39 -11.60
C THR A 105 12.28 6.62 -12.22
N SER A 106 11.46 6.40 -13.24
CA SER A 106 10.65 7.41 -13.91
C SER A 106 9.34 6.79 -14.39
N PHE A 107 8.30 7.60 -14.50
CA PHE A 107 6.99 7.20 -15.00
C PHE A 107 6.24 8.42 -15.58
N THR A 108 5.56 8.23 -16.70
CA THR A 108 4.65 9.23 -17.27
C THR A 108 3.21 8.79 -17.01
N ASP A 109 2.47 9.58 -16.27
CA ASP A 109 1.03 9.38 -16.06
C ASP A 109 0.25 10.11 -17.14
N GLY A 110 -0.26 9.37 -18.11
CA GLY A 110 -1.11 9.86 -19.20
C GLY A 110 -2.61 9.78 -18.89
N SER A 111 -2.99 9.48 -17.64
CA SER A 111 -4.39 9.30 -17.23
C SER A 111 -4.91 10.48 -16.40
N VAL A 112 -4.34 11.65 -16.59
CA VAL A 112 -4.68 12.88 -15.88
C VAL A 112 -5.56 13.79 -16.74
N SER A 113 -6.31 14.68 -16.11
CA SER A 113 -7.17 15.67 -16.77
C SER A 113 -6.54 17.06 -16.72
N SER A 114 -6.78 17.88 -17.74
CA SER A 114 -6.37 19.29 -17.79
C SER A 114 -6.96 20.09 -16.62
N GLY A 115 -6.21 21.08 -16.15
CA GLY A 115 -6.63 22.00 -15.08
C GLY A 115 -6.81 21.34 -13.72
N THR A 116 -6.29 20.13 -13.51
CA THR A 116 -6.52 19.33 -12.31
C THR A 116 -5.24 19.19 -11.49
N THR A 117 -5.38 19.28 -10.17
CA THR A 117 -4.26 19.12 -9.23
C THR A 117 -4.21 17.68 -8.72
N TYR A 118 -3.05 17.06 -8.81
CA TYR A 118 -2.78 15.69 -8.36
C TYR A 118 -1.67 15.67 -7.32
N THR A 119 -1.77 14.75 -6.38
CA THR A 119 -0.74 14.50 -5.36
C THR A 119 -0.12 13.14 -5.58
N TYR A 120 1.20 13.09 -5.78
CA TYR A 120 1.95 11.84 -6.02
C TYR A 120 2.82 11.48 -4.83
N ALA A 121 2.95 10.18 -4.57
CA ALA A 121 3.93 9.59 -3.66
C ALA A 121 4.38 8.23 -4.22
N ILE A 122 5.56 7.77 -3.84
CA ILE A 122 6.16 6.53 -4.34
C ILE A 122 6.65 5.68 -3.18
N ALA A 123 6.46 4.36 -3.26
CA ALA A 123 7.06 3.40 -2.34
C ALA A 123 7.88 2.36 -3.13
N ALA A 124 9.06 2.01 -2.62
CA ALA A 124 9.90 0.96 -3.20
C ALA A 124 9.52 -0.41 -2.64
N VAL A 125 9.70 -1.45 -3.45
CA VAL A 125 9.62 -2.86 -3.03
C VAL A 125 11.02 -3.43 -3.04
N VAL A 126 11.48 -3.91 -1.89
CA VAL A 126 12.78 -4.58 -1.72
C VAL A 126 12.54 -5.94 -1.08
N ASN A 127 13.09 -7.02 -1.66
CA ASN A 127 12.90 -8.39 -1.17
C ASN A 127 11.42 -8.73 -0.90
N SER A 128 10.54 -8.37 -1.83
CA SER A 128 9.07 -8.57 -1.74
C SER A 128 8.40 -7.80 -0.60
N THR A 129 9.09 -6.89 0.05
CA THR A 129 8.55 -6.04 1.11
C THR A 129 8.32 -4.63 0.58
N LEU A 130 7.09 -4.13 0.71
CA LEU A 130 6.74 -2.75 0.36
C LEU A 130 7.24 -1.80 1.45
N GLY A 131 8.03 -0.81 1.05
CA GLY A 131 8.54 0.23 1.93
C GLY A 131 7.54 1.36 2.21
N PRO A 132 7.96 2.35 3.00
CA PRO A 132 7.16 3.53 3.26
C PRO A 132 7.02 4.39 2.01
N LYS A 133 5.90 5.12 1.93
CA LYS A 133 5.71 6.13 0.88
C LYS A 133 6.72 7.28 1.04
N SER A 134 7.18 7.82 -0.07
CA SER A 134 7.97 9.06 -0.11
C SER A 134 7.19 10.24 0.48
N SER A 135 7.88 11.36 0.71
CA SER A 135 7.21 12.66 0.78
C SER A 135 6.39 12.87 -0.49
N SER A 136 5.19 13.42 -0.35
CA SER A 136 4.32 13.68 -1.50
C SER A 136 4.71 14.95 -2.24
N VAL A 137 4.49 14.97 -3.54
CA VAL A 137 4.60 16.15 -4.40
C VAL A 137 3.26 16.43 -5.06
N THR A 138 2.94 17.69 -5.26
CA THR A 138 1.70 18.13 -5.89
C THR A 138 2.01 18.82 -7.21
N VAL A 139 1.24 18.51 -8.25
CA VAL A 139 1.37 19.11 -9.58
C VAL A 139 -0.01 19.43 -10.13
N THR A 140 -0.14 20.57 -10.83
CA THR A 140 -1.36 20.96 -11.54
C THR A 140 -1.10 20.89 -13.04
N THR A 141 -1.94 20.17 -13.77
CA THR A 141 -1.91 20.11 -15.24
C THR A 141 -2.43 21.42 -15.83
N PRO A 142 -1.87 21.91 -16.94
CA PRO A 142 -2.35 23.11 -17.62
C PRO A 142 -3.70 22.91 -18.35
#